data_86fe0fde5b7a7e62adb29913b72c2e38
#
_entry.id   86fe0fde5b7a7e62adb29913b72c2e38
#
_cell.length_a   1.000
_cell.length_b   1.000
_cell.length_c   1.000
_cell.angle_alpha   90.00
_cell.angle_beta   90.00
_cell.angle_gamma   90.00
#
_symmetry.space_group_name_H-M   'P 1'
#
loop_
_entity.id
_entity.type
_entity.pdbx_description
1 polymer ?
#
loop_
_entity_poly.entity_id
_entity_poly.type
_entity_poly.pdbx_seq_one_letter_code
_entity_poly.pdbx_strand_id
1 'polypeptide(L)'
;MSGLRQAAEDYLALRRSLGFELVTPGRQVRQFAAYLDSAGAAHVTADLAVAWATGPAGAAPYYHWLRLSAVRGFAGYLHGLDPAHQVPPAGLLPRAYHRPAPYLLSAGDIAALIAAAAALRPALHAATYRTLIGLLAVAGLRPREALTMAVSDVDLRAGVMTVHGKYGKAREILLHPSTVAELAGYARLRDLTFPARAGTSFFVSVLGTPLNQRRLGYVFTRLAAQAGLRPLTPRCRPVPMSLRHSFAVATLVSWYRDGEDVDARMPLLSTWLGHVDPADTYWYISASPELMAQAAERMARAYGTPEETS
;
A
#
# COMPACT_ATOMS: atom_id res chain seq x y z
N MET A 1 30.43 13.89 15.67
CA MET A 1 29.40 14.05 14.61
C MET A 1 29.33 15.52 14.33
N SER A 2 29.10 15.94 13.07
CA SER A 2 28.89 17.36 12.77
C SER A 2 27.60 17.85 13.42
N GLY A 3 27.47 19.18 13.65
CA GLY A 3 26.27 19.75 14.26
C GLY A 3 25.00 19.45 13.47
N LEU A 4 25.07 19.40 12.12
CA LEU A 4 23.92 19.09 11.25
C LEU A 4 23.46 17.62 11.32
N ARG A 5 24.38 16.67 11.50
CA ARG A 5 24.00 15.25 11.70
C ARG A 5 23.33 15.04 13.05
N GLN A 6 23.84 15.68 14.10
CA GLN A 6 23.17 15.63 15.40
C GLN A 6 21.79 16.26 15.33
N ALA A 7 21.65 17.44 14.76
CA ALA A 7 20.36 18.10 14.56
C ALA A 7 19.37 17.27 13.75
N ALA A 8 19.84 16.45 12.77
CA ALA A 8 18.98 15.52 12.03
C ALA A 8 18.42 14.42 12.93
N GLU A 9 19.25 13.85 13.83
CA GLU A 9 18.75 12.85 14.79
C GLU A 9 17.79 13.46 15.82
N ASP A 10 18.07 14.66 16.30
CA ASP A 10 17.18 15.39 17.23
C ASP A 10 15.81 15.70 16.58
N TYR A 11 15.81 16.17 15.33
CA TYR A 11 14.59 16.35 14.54
C TYR A 11 13.80 15.04 14.39
N LEU A 12 14.49 13.95 14.05
CA LEU A 12 13.84 12.66 13.86
C LEU A 12 13.30 12.09 15.18
N ALA A 13 14.02 12.28 16.29
CA ALA A 13 13.55 11.90 17.62
C ALA A 13 12.30 12.67 18.01
N LEU A 14 12.30 14.00 17.84
CA LEU A 14 11.14 14.86 18.08
C LEU A 14 9.93 14.43 17.25
N ARG A 15 10.11 14.21 15.94
CA ARG A 15 9.00 13.82 15.06
C ARG A 15 8.45 12.45 15.41
N ARG A 16 9.29 11.52 15.86
CA ARG A 16 8.86 10.18 16.30
C ARG A 16 8.11 10.21 17.62
N SER A 17 8.50 11.08 18.56
CA SER A 17 7.75 11.25 19.81
C SER A 17 6.33 11.80 19.56
N LEU A 18 6.12 12.50 18.43
CA LEU A 18 4.81 12.95 17.95
C LEU A 18 4.05 11.89 17.13
N GLY A 19 4.53 10.63 17.09
CA GLY A 19 3.86 9.51 16.43
C GLY A 19 4.16 9.33 14.94
N PHE A 20 5.12 10.05 14.35
CA PHE A 20 5.51 9.87 12.95
C PHE A 20 6.58 8.78 12.81
N GLU A 21 6.34 7.72 12.04
CA GLU A 21 7.34 6.64 11.79
C GLU A 21 8.58 7.14 11.04
N LEU A 22 8.41 8.00 10.04
CA LEU A 22 9.45 8.61 9.20
C LEU A 22 10.51 7.62 8.66
N VAL A 23 10.11 6.42 8.20
CA VAL A 23 11.06 5.40 7.73
C VAL A 23 11.87 5.91 6.53
N THR A 24 11.20 6.23 5.43
CA THR A 24 11.86 6.74 4.21
C THR A 24 12.28 8.20 4.35
N PRO A 25 11.41 9.13 4.83
CA PRO A 25 11.83 10.52 5.02
C PRO A 25 13.01 10.64 6.01
N GLY A 26 13.04 9.86 7.08
CA GLY A 26 14.14 9.88 8.05
C GLY A 26 15.48 9.44 7.45
N ARG A 27 15.47 8.42 6.57
CA ARG A 27 16.67 8.08 5.80
C ARG A 27 17.12 9.22 4.89
N GLN A 28 16.17 9.89 4.23
CA GLN A 28 16.46 11.02 3.34
C GLN A 28 17.04 12.21 4.10
N VAL A 29 16.50 12.53 5.28
CA VAL A 29 17.05 13.59 6.17
C VAL A 29 18.49 13.29 6.58
N ARG A 30 18.80 12.05 6.98
CA ARG A 30 20.17 11.66 7.33
C ARG A 30 21.14 11.76 6.13
N GLN A 31 20.68 11.33 4.95
CA GLN A 31 21.46 11.44 3.73
C GLN A 31 21.72 12.90 3.33
N PHE A 32 20.74 13.77 3.54
CA PHE A 32 20.88 15.20 3.30
C PHE A 32 21.86 15.86 4.28
N ALA A 33 21.76 15.56 5.57
CA ALA A 33 22.72 16.06 6.56
C ALA A 33 24.16 15.62 6.23
N ALA A 34 24.33 14.37 5.78
CA ALA A 34 25.64 13.89 5.34
C ALA A 34 26.15 14.61 4.08
N TYR A 35 25.25 14.93 3.14
CA TYR A 35 25.57 15.72 1.95
C TYR A 35 26.02 17.14 2.31
N LEU A 36 25.31 17.83 3.21
CA LEU A 36 25.70 19.17 3.69
C LEU A 36 27.11 19.16 4.32
N ASP A 37 27.40 18.14 5.14
CA ASP A 37 28.73 17.98 5.71
C ASP A 37 29.80 17.82 4.62
N SER A 38 29.56 16.97 3.62
CA SER A 38 30.52 16.76 2.53
C SER A 38 30.71 17.98 1.65
N ALA A 39 29.71 18.86 1.59
CA ALA A 39 29.77 20.15 0.92
C ALA A 39 30.41 21.26 1.76
N GLY A 40 30.80 20.99 3.01
CA GLY A 40 31.32 21.99 3.93
C GLY A 40 30.32 23.08 4.30
N ALA A 41 29.02 22.80 4.16
CA ALA A 41 27.97 23.79 4.37
C ALA A 41 27.63 23.93 5.86
N ALA A 42 27.75 25.15 6.39
CA ALA A 42 27.32 25.46 7.76
C ALA A 42 25.81 25.56 7.89
N HIS A 43 25.14 26.00 6.84
CA HIS A 43 23.68 26.24 6.83
C HIS A 43 23.01 25.56 5.63
N VAL A 44 21.74 25.25 5.77
CA VAL A 44 20.89 24.82 4.67
C VAL A 44 20.57 26.00 3.79
N THR A 45 20.79 25.87 2.47
CA THR A 45 20.28 26.81 1.47
C THR A 45 19.25 26.11 0.57
N ALA A 46 18.37 26.88 -0.06
CA ALA A 46 17.41 26.35 -1.02
C ALA A 46 18.11 25.62 -2.19
N ASP A 47 19.21 26.20 -2.67
CA ASP A 47 20.00 25.64 -3.77
C ASP A 47 20.63 24.28 -3.42
N LEU A 48 21.24 24.15 -2.23
CA LEU A 48 21.79 22.88 -1.75
C LEU A 48 20.70 21.82 -1.60
N ALA A 49 19.53 22.21 -1.08
CA ALA A 49 18.40 21.28 -0.94
C ALA A 49 17.86 20.80 -2.29
N VAL A 50 17.75 21.68 -3.27
CA VAL A 50 17.34 21.33 -4.65
C VAL A 50 18.39 20.47 -5.32
N ALA A 51 19.67 20.86 -5.27
CA ALA A 51 20.76 20.10 -5.85
C ALA A 51 20.82 18.67 -5.30
N TRP A 52 20.70 18.51 -3.97
CA TRP A 52 20.64 17.20 -3.36
C TRP A 52 19.39 16.42 -3.78
N ALA A 53 18.22 17.07 -3.80
CA ALA A 53 16.96 16.40 -4.13
C ALA A 53 16.95 15.87 -5.58
N THR A 54 17.55 16.61 -6.52
CA THR A 54 17.61 16.27 -7.95
C THR A 54 18.84 15.44 -8.33
N GLY A 55 19.80 15.24 -7.41
CA GLY A 55 21.05 14.51 -7.66
C GLY A 55 20.92 13.10 -8.24
N PRO A 56 19.91 12.27 -7.89
CA PRO A 56 19.74 10.96 -8.53
C PRO A 56 19.36 11.07 -10.00
N ALA A 57 20.33 10.80 -10.89
CA ALA A 57 20.13 10.81 -12.33
C ALA A 57 19.05 9.77 -12.74
N GLY A 58 18.16 10.15 -13.67
CA GLY A 58 17.12 9.26 -14.21
C GLY A 58 15.96 8.97 -13.25
N ALA A 59 15.93 9.54 -12.04
CA ALA A 59 14.81 9.40 -11.15
C ALA A 59 13.58 10.21 -11.64
N ALA A 60 12.38 9.68 -11.37
CA ALA A 60 11.15 10.37 -11.73
C ALA A 60 11.03 11.74 -11.01
N PRO A 61 10.46 12.77 -11.65
CA PRO A 61 10.27 14.09 -11.03
C PRO A 61 9.57 14.06 -9.67
N TYR A 62 8.59 13.16 -9.53
CA TYR A 62 7.91 12.94 -8.26
C TYR A 62 8.85 12.45 -7.14
N TYR A 63 9.86 11.66 -7.45
CA TYR A 63 10.84 11.22 -6.45
C TYR A 63 11.73 12.37 -5.98
N HIS A 64 12.12 13.27 -6.89
CA HIS A 64 12.84 14.50 -6.54
C HIS A 64 11.99 15.38 -5.63
N TRP A 65 10.68 15.54 -5.95
CA TRP A 65 9.74 16.27 -5.10
C TRP A 65 9.62 15.65 -3.69
N LEU A 66 9.53 14.31 -3.59
CA LEU A 66 9.49 13.60 -2.30
C LEU A 66 10.75 13.86 -1.47
N ARG A 67 11.92 13.83 -2.10
CA ARG A 67 13.20 14.13 -1.44
C ARG A 67 13.22 15.56 -0.91
N LEU A 68 12.88 16.54 -1.75
CA LEU A 68 12.82 17.95 -1.33
C LEU A 68 11.78 18.18 -0.23
N SER A 69 10.63 17.52 -0.30
CA SER A 69 9.58 17.58 0.72
C SER A 69 10.06 17.06 2.08
N ALA A 70 10.83 15.97 2.11
CA ALA A 70 11.39 15.44 3.34
C ALA A 70 12.38 16.40 4.01
N VAL A 71 13.29 16.98 3.22
CA VAL A 71 14.31 17.90 3.77
C VAL A 71 13.75 19.27 4.08
N ARG A 72 12.65 19.70 3.46
CA ARG A 72 11.97 20.97 3.84
C ARG A 72 11.50 20.97 5.28
N GLY A 73 10.93 19.84 5.77
CA GLY A 73 10.54 19.72 7.17
C GLY A 73 11.74 19.84 8.13
N PHE A 74 12.87 19.24 7.77
CA PHE A 74 14.11 19.37 8.54
C PHE A 74 14.68 20.78 8.46
N ALA A 75 14.70 21.39 7.29
CA ALA A 75 15.14 22.79 7.12
C ALA A 75 14.28 23.77 7.93
N GLY A 76 12.95 23.54 8.00
CA GLY A 76 12.06 24.31 8.86
C GLY A 76 12.38 24.18 10.35
N TYR A 77 12.73 22.99 10.79
CA TYR A 77 13.19 22.75 12.16
C TYR A 77 14.50 23.51 12.47
N LEU A 78 15.47 23.44 11.57
CA LEU A 78 16.74 24.16 11.71
C LEU A 78 16.55 25.67 11.69
N HIS A 79 15.72 26.20 10.80
CA HIS A 79 15.39 27.62 10.72
C HIS A 79 14.77 28.16 12.00
N GLY A 80 13.98 27.33 12.70
CA GLY A 80 13.44 27.70 14.01
C GLY A 80 14.50 27.78 15.12
N LEU A 81 15.64 27.12 14.95
CA LEU A 81 16.80 27.20 15.87
C LEU A 81 17.77 28.31 15.48
N ASP A 82 18.00 28.48 14.17
CA ASP A 82 18.89 29.48 13.58
C ASP A 82 18.32 29.98 12.25
N PRO A 83 17.85 31.24 12.17
CA PRO A 83 17.30 31.83 10.95
C PRO A 83 18.26 31.86 9.73
N ALA A 84 19.56 31.65 9.91
CA ALA A 84 20.51 31.52 8.82
C ALA A 84 20.24 30.29 7.91
N HIS A 85 19.54 29.26 8.41
CA HIS A 85 19.06 28.16 7.59
C HIS A 85 17.87 28.58 6.73
N GLN A 86 17.93 28.39 5.43
CA GLN A 86 16.84 28.65 4.51
C GLN A 86 15.87 27.46 4.44
N VAL A 87 14.57 27.74 4.43
CA VAL A 87 13.54 26.76 4.16
C VAL A 87 13.21 26.77 2.66
N PRO A 88 13.45 25.68 1.90
CA PRO A 88 13.13 25.65 0.48
C PRO A 88 11.63 25.95 0.25
N PRO A 89 11.26 26.92 -0.61
CA PRO A 89 9.86 27.23 -0.89
C PRO A 89 9.06 26.01 -1.37
N ALA A 90 7.75 26.05 -1.13
CA ALA A 90 6.85 25.09 -1.73
C ALA A 90 6.78 25.30 -3.25
N GLY A 91 6.65 24.23 -4.02
CA GLY A 91 6.46 24.34 -5.48
C GLY A 91 7.73 24.43 -6.32
N LEU A 92 8.94 24.46 -5.73
CA LEU A 92 10.20 24.46 -6.51
C LEU A 92 10.37 23.25 -7.45
N LEU A 93 9.82 22.11 -7.06
CA LEU A 93 9.81 20.92 -7.90
C LEU A 93 8.37 20.47 -8.15
N PRO A 94 8.05 20.01 -9.39
CA PRO A 94 6.70 19.61 -9.72
C PRO A 94 6.27 18.37 -8.94
N ARG A 95 5.08 18.42 -8.33
CA ARG A 95 4.41 17.25 -7.73
C ARG A 95 3.74 16.37 -8.80
N ALA A 96 4.32 16.25 -9.98
CA ALA A 96 3.75 15.50 -11.09
C ALA A 96 3.69 14.00 -10.76
N TYR A 97 2.73 13.61 -9.92
CA TYR A 97 2.41 12.22 -9.64
C TYR A 97 1.17 11.83 -10.43
N HIS A 98 1.39 11.15 -11.54
CA HIS A 98 0.31 10.42 -12.18
C HIS A 98 0.24 9.02 -11.56
N ARG A 99 -0.80 8.78 -10.77
CA ARG A 99 -1.07 7.44 -10.25
C ARG A 99 -1.37 6.54 -11.45
N PRO A 100 -0.54 5.52 -11.75
CA PRO A 100 -0.81 4.65 -12.90
C PRO A 100 -2.11 3.90 -12.69
N ALA A 101 -2.79 3.57 -13.79
CA ALA A 101 -3.94 2.67 -13.74
C ALA A 101 -3.56 1.37 -13.02
N PRO A 102 -4.41 0.85 -12.13
CA PRO A 102 -4.12 -0.37 -11.40
C PRO A 102 -4.14 -1.56 -12.34
N TYR A 103 -3.31 -2.56 -12.08
CA TYR A 103 -3.48 -3.87 -12.69
C TYR A 103 -4.67 -4.56 -12.03
N LEU A 104 -5.74 -4.77 -12.77
CA LEU A 104 -6.95 -5.46 -12.28
C LEU A 104 -6.86 -6.94 -12.64
N LEU A 105 -7.17 -7.79 -11.65
CA LEU A 105 -7.21 -9.23 -11.77
C LEU A 105 -8.67 -9.68 -11.88
N SER A 106 -8.97 -10.47 -12.89
CA SER A 106 -10.26 -11.15 -13.00
C SER A 106 -10.39 -12.28 -11.95
N ALA A 107 -11.58 -12.80 -11.77
CA ALA A 107 -11.80 -13.97 -10.92
C ALA A 107 -10.99 -15.18 -11.40
N GLY A 108 -10.85 -15.35 -12.72
CA GLY A 108 -10.02 -16.39 -13.34
C GLY A 108 -8.53 -16.22 -13.02
N ASP A 109 -8.02 -14.98 -13.08
CA ASP A 109 -6.63 -14.65 -12.72
C ASP A 109 -6.33 -14.97 -11.25
N ILE A 110 -7.27 -14.61 -10.36
CA ILE A 110 -7.15 -14.90 -8.93
C ILE A 110 -7.15 -16.40 -8.68
N ALA A 111 -8.03 -17.14 -9.34
CA ALA A 111 -8.08 -18.62 -9.26
C ALA A 111 -6.77 -19.25 -9.75
N ALA A 112 -6.21 -18.76 -10.87
CA ALA A 112 -4.93 -19.22 -11.40
C ALA A 112 -3.76 -18.92 -10.45
N LEU A 113 -3.75 -17.74 -9.81
CA LEU A 113 -2.75 -17.40 -8.78
C LEU A 113 -2.84 -18.34 -7.57
N ILE A 114 -4.05 -18.65 -7.10
CA ILE A 114 -4.30 -19.58 -5.99
C ILE A 114 -3.85 -20.99 -6.36
N ALA A 115 -4.14 -21.46 -7.57
CA ALA A 115 -3.71 -22.75 -8.08
C ALA A 115 -2.17 -22.84 -8.19
N ALA A 116 -1.52 -21.79 -8.72
CA ALA A 116 -0.06 -21.70 -8.76
C ALA A 116 0.55 -21.73 -7.36
N ALA A 117 -0.06 -21.04 -6.39
CA ALA A 117 0.39 -21.05 -4.99
C ALA A 117 0.24 -22.45 -4.35
N ALA A 118 -0.84 -23.18 -4.65
CA ALA A 118 -1.06 -24.54 -4.16
C ALA A 118 -0.02 -25.55 -4.66
N ALA A 119 0.63 -25.27 -5.80
CA ALA A 119 1.71 -26.10 -6.34
C ALA A 119 3.09 -25.88 -5.69
N LEU A 120 3.24 -24.87 -4.82
CA LEU A 120 4.50 -24.61 -4.12
C LEU A 120 4.88 -25.76 -3.18
N ARG A 121 6.17 -25.86 -2.87
CA ARG A 121 6.71 -26.82 -1.89
C ARG A 121 7.61 -26.08 -0.90
N PRO A 122 7.67 -26.53 0.36
CA PRO A 122 6.88 -27.59 1.01
C PRO A 122 5.40 -27.22 1.22
N ALA A 123 4.59 -28.14 1.77
CA ALA A 123 3.14 -27.96 1.94
C ALA A 123 2.75 -26.67 2.71
N LEU A 124 3.49 -26.33 3.75
CA LEU A 124 3.26 -25.09 4.49
C LEU A 124 3.47 -23.83 3.60
N HIS A 125 4.47 -23.85 2.72
CA HIS A 125 4.72 -22.75 1.78
C HIS A 125 3.54 -22.56 0.83
N ALA A 126 3.02 -23.66 0.30
CA ALA A 126 1.81 -23.65 -0.54
C ALA A 126 0.60 -23.10 0.24
N ALA A 127 0.34 -23.64 1.42
CA ALA A 127 -0.76 -23.21 2.27
C ALA A 127 -0.65 -21.71 2.63
N THR A 128 0.55 -21.24 3.02
CA THR A 128 0.78 -19.83 3.37
C THR A 128 0.40 -18.90 2.22
N TYR A 129 0.92 -19.13 1.02
CA TYR A 129 0.66 -18.20 -0.10
C TYR A 129 -0.73 -18.38 -0.70
N ARG A 130 -1.27 -19.60 -0.76
CA ARG A 130 -2.66 -19.85 -1.17
C ARG A 130 -3.64 -19.09 -0.29
N THR A 131 -3.52 -19.24 1.02
CA THR A 131 -4.42 -18.61 2.00
C THR A 131 -4.22 -17.10 2.03
N LEU A 132 -2.97 -16.61 1.98
CA LEU A 132 -2.68 -15.17 1.96
C LEU A 132 -3.24 -14.49 0.70
N ILE A 133 -3.06 -15.07 -0.49
CA ILE A 133 -3.59 -14.54 -1.75
C ILE A 133 -5.13 -14.55 -1.71
N GLY A 134 -5.74 -15.65 -1.26
CA GLY A 134 -7.18 -15.75 -1.09
C GLY A 134 -7.72 -14.67 -0.15
N LEU A 135 -7.11 -14.50 1.02
CA LEU A 135 -7.52 -13.48 1.98
C LEU A 135 -7.40 -12.06 1.42
N LEU A 136 -6.29 -11.74 0.75
CA LEU A 136 -6.10 -10.43 0.10
C LEU A 136 -7.17 -10.16 -0.97
N ALA A 137 -7.57 -11.20 -1.71
CA ALA A 137 -8.57 -11.10 -2.77
C ALA A 137 -9.99 -10.86 -2.24
N VAL A 138 -10.38 -11.52 -1.13
CA VAL A 138 -11.76 -11.46 -0.62
C VAL A 138 -12.00 -10.38 0.43
N ALA A 139 -10.93 -9.93 1.11
CA ALA A 139 -11.03 -8.91 2.15
C ALA A 139 -10.48 -7.53 1.73
N GLY A 140 -9.82 -7.44 0.58
CA GLY A 140 -9.26 -6.18 0.08
C GLY A 140 -8.19 -5.56 0.98
N LEU A 141 -7.47 -6.35 1.80
CA LEU A 141 -6.44 -5.86 2.71
C LEU A 141 -5.25 -5.24 1.95
N ARG A 142 -4.59 -4.28 2.60
CA ARG A 142 -3.22 -3.94 2.16
C ARG A 142 -2.30 -5.12 2.45
N PRO A 143 -1.36 -5.46 1.55
CA PRO A 143 -0.42 -6.57 1.78
C PRO A 143 0.30 -6.47 3.13
N ARG A 144 0.68 -5.27 3.57
CA ARG A 144 1.33 -5.06 4.87
C ARG A 144 0.40 -5.39 6.03
N GLU A 145 -0.89 -5.06 5.96
CA GLU A 145 -1.87 -5.37 6.99
C GLU A 145 -1.95 -6.89 7.23
N ALA A 146 -2.03 -7.68 6.16
CA ALA A 146 -2.02 -9.13 6.26
C ALA A 146 -0.67 -9.70 6.77
N LEU A 147 0.46 -9.10 6.38
CA LEU A 147 1.78 -9.56 6.82
C LEU A 147 2.09 -9.27 8.29
N THR A 148 1.50 -8.20 8.84
CA THR A 148 1.68 -7.81 10.26
C THR A 148 0.61 -8.38 11.19
N MET A 149 -0.37 -9.09 10.64
CA MET A 149 -1.46 -9.72 11.40
C MET A 149 -0.93 -10.71 12.43
N ALA A 150 -1.38 -10.57 13.67
CA ALA A 150 -1.10 -11.52 14.74
C ALA A 150 -2.17 -12.63 14.80
N VAL A 151 -1.86 -13.72 15.48
CA VAL A 151 -2.83 -14.80 15.74
C VAL A 151 -4.02 -14.28 16.54
N SER A 152 -3.77 -13.39 17.50
CA SER A 152 -4.80 -12.74 18.31
C SER A 152 -5.76 -11.85 17.52
N ASP A 153 -5.37 -11.42 16.33
CA ASP A 153 -6.19 -10.55 15.47
C ASP A 153 -7.28 -11.33 14.70
N VAL A 154 -7.24 -12.67 14.74
CA VAL A 154 -8.14 -13.53 13.96
C VAL A 154 -8.95 -14.41 14.89
N ASP A 155 -10.20 -14.04 15.15
CA ASP A 155 -11.17 -14.88 15.85
C ASP A 155 -11.88 -15.81 14.86
N LEU A 156 -11.34 -17.01 14.71
CA LEU A 156 -11.91 -18.04 13.84
C LEU A 156 -13.27 -18.57 14.33
N ARG A 157 -13.59 -18.40 15.61
CA ARG A 157 -14.88 -18.83 16.18
C ARG A 157 -15.97 -17.81 15.88
N ALA A 158 -15.68 -16.53 16.09
CA ALA A 158 -16.61 -15.45 15.78
C ALA A 158 -16.65 -15.12 14.28
N GLY A 159 -15.66 -15.56 13.49
CA GLY A 159 -15.52 -15.19 12.09
C GLY A 159 -15.16 -13.72 11.90
N VAL A 160 -14.37 -13.16 12.81
CA VAL A 160 -13.98 -11.74 12.82
C VAL A 160 -12.45 -11.62 12.74
N MET A 161 -12.00 -10.61 12.02
CA MET A 161 -10.60 -10.27 11.92
C MET A 161 -10.39 -8.79 12.22
N THR A 162 -9.50 -8.48 13.17
CA THR A 162 -9.07 -7.12 13.49
C THR A 162 -7.90 -6.73 12.59
N VAL A 163 -8.02 -5.62 11.87
CA VAL A 163 -7.00 -5.12 10.96
C VAL A 163 -6.45 -3.80 11.48
N HIS A 164 -5.16 -3.80 11.82
CA HIS A 164 -4.46 -2.62 12.29
C HIS A 164 -3.97 -1.76 11.11
N GLY A 165 -4.47 -0.54 11.06
CA GLY A 165 -4.10 0.46 10.06
C GLY A 165 -2.99 1.39 10.53
N LYS A 166 -2.80 2.48 9.79
CA LYS A 166 -1.88 3.55 10.19
C LYS A 166 -2.45 4.36 11.36
N TYR A 167 -1.56 4.98 12.15
CA TYR A 167 -1.91 5.88 13.26
C TYR A 167 -2.73 5.21 14.38
N GLY A 168 -2.47 3.92 14.64
CA GLY A 168 -3.15 3.19 15.71
C GLY A 168 -4.63 2.90 15.45
N LYS A 169 -5.17 3.22 14.27
CA LYS A 169 -6.54 2.88 13.91
C LYS A 169 -6.67 1.38 13.65
N ALA A 170 -7.71 0.76 14.19
CA ALA A 170 -8.09 -0.61 13.89
C ALA A 170 -9.51 -0.66 13.30
N ARG A 171 -9.79 -1.70 12.53
CA ARG A 171 -11.12 -2.01 12.04
C ARG A 171 -11.36 -3.50 12.08
N GLU A 172 -12.59 -3.89 12.32
CA GLU A 172 -13.02 -5.28 12.26
C GLU A 172 -13.58 -5.61 10.88
N ILE A 173 -13.28 -6.80 10.40
CA ILE A 173 -13.77 -7.35 9.14
C ILE A 173 -14.44 -8.67 9.44
N LEU A 174 -15.72 -8.78 9.06
CA LEU A 174 -16.47 -10.04 9.11
C LEU A 174 -16.00 -10.94 7.97
N LEU A 175 -15.70 -12.18 8.29
CA LEU A 175 -15.22 -13.18 7.36
C LEU A 175 -16.35 -14.13 6.95
N HIS A 176 -16.45 -14.39 5.65
CA HIS A 176 -17.33 -15.43 5.15
C HIS A 176 -16.92 -16.80 5.71
N PRO A 177 -17.86 -17.72 6.02
CA PRO A 177 -17.54 -19.05 6.59
C PRO A 177 -16.49 -19.84 5.81
N SER A 178 -16.49 -19.75 4.47
CA SER A 178 -15.47 -20.40 3.64
C SER A 178 -14.06 -19.83 3.87
N THR A 179 -13.95 -18.51 4.09
CA THR A 179 -12.68 -17.86 4.41
C THR A 179 -12.19 -18.28 5.79
N VAL A 180 -13.10 -18.37 6.76
CA VAL A 180 -12.80 -18.90 8.12
C VAL A 180 -12.25 -20.33 8.01
N ALA A 181 -12.88 -21.19 7.22
CA ALA A 181 -12.44 -22.58 7.04
C ALA A 181 -11.02 -22.66 6.44
N GLU A 182 -10.70 -21.83 5.43
CA GLU A 182 -9.36 -21.76 4.83
C GLU A 182 -8.31 -21.26 5.81
N LEU A 183 -8.62 -20.19 6.57
CA LEU A 183 -7.74 -19.66 7.62
C LEU A 183 -7.50 -20.68 8.73
N ALA A 184 -8.53 -21.41 9.16
CA ALA A 184 -8.44 -22.46 10.17
C ALA A 184 -7.59 -23.64 9.66
N GLY A 185 -7.74 -24.03 8.39
CA GLY A 185 -6.93 -25.07 7.76
C GLY A 185 -5.45 -24.71 7.74
N TYR A 186 -5.15 -23.47 7.33
CA TYR A 186 -3.79 -22.94 7.37
C TYR A 186 -3.22 -22.89 8.80
N ALA A 187 -3.99 -22.35 9.75
CA ALA A 187 -3.55 -22.24 11.14
C ALA A 187 -3.19 -23.61 11.74
N ARG A 188 -4.04 -24.63 11.51
CA ARG A 188 -3.74 -26.01 11.95
C ARG A 188 -2.44 -26.54 11.35
N LEU A 189 -2.22 -26.37 10.05
CA LEU A 189 -0.99 -26.85 9.39
C LEU A 189 0.25 -26.11 9.92
N ARG A 190 0.14 -24.80 10.10
CA ARG A 190 1.21 -23.97 10.69
C ARG A 190 1.57 -24.45 12.09
N ASP A 191 0.59 -24.65 12.96
CA ASP A 191 0.80 -24.99 14.37
C ASP A 191 1.29 -26.45 14.53
N LEU A 192 0.86 -27.35 13.65
CA LEU A 192 1.44 -28.69 13.56
C LEU A 192 2.90 -28.68 13.08
N THR A 193 3.25 -27.77 12.16
CA THR A 193 4.64 -27.65 11.67
C THR A 193 5.56 -27.01 12.70
N PHE A 194 5.03 -26.08 13.49
CA PHE A 194 5.80 -25.32 14.51
C PHE A 194 5.08 -25.31 15.87
N PRO A 195 5.02 -26.44 16.59
CA PRO A 195 4.24 -26.53 17.83
C PRO A 195 4.79 -25.65 18.97
N ALA A 196 6.07 -25.35 18.98
CA ALA A 196 6.73 -24.51 20.01
C ALA A 196 7.07 -23.10 19.49
N ARG A 197 6.30 -22.57 18.53
CA ARG A 197 6.57 -21.26 17.94
C ARG A 197 6.37 -20.12 18.94
N ALA A 198 7.43 -19.34 19.17
CA ALA A 198 7.38 -18.16 20.05
C ALA A 198 6.75 -16.90 19.39
N GLY A 199 6.65 -16.86 18.06
CA GLY A 199 6.17 -15.69 17.32
C GLY A 199 4.64 -15.59 17.27
N THR A 200 4.13 -14.36 17.29
CA THR A 200 2.68 -14.05 17.27
C THR A 200 2.10 -13.92 15.86
N SER A 201 2.92 -13.84 14.81
CA SER A 201 2.45 -13.62 13.43
C SER A 201 1.50 -14.70 12.94
N PHE A 202 0.40 -14.31 12.30
CA PHE A 202 -0.54 -15.25 11.72
C PHE A 202 0.07 -15.98 10.51
N PHE A 203 0.64 -15.25 9.56
CA PHE A 203 1.33 -15.82 8.40
C PHE A 203 2.82 -15.96 8.63
N VAL A 204 3.35 -17.15 8.35
CA VAL A 204 4.77 -17.47 8.58
C VAL A 204 5.46 -17.99 7.32
N SER A 205 6.78 -17.85 7.30
CA SER A 205 7.67 -18.45 6.32
C SER A 205 7.84 -19.96 6.58
N VAL A 206 8.55 -20.64 5.70
CA VAL A 206 8.95 -22.04 5.88
C VAL A 206 9.88 -22.27 7.07
N LEU A 207 10.40 -21.20 7.69
CA LEU A 207 11.24 -21.23 8.87
C LEU A 207 10.47 -20.84 10.15
N GLY A 208 9.14 -20.67 10.08
CA GLY A 208 8.32 -20.23 11.22
C GLY A 208 8.44 -18.74 11.56
N THR A 209 9.22 -17.96 10.79
CA THR A 209 9.41 -16.53 10.99
C THR A 209 8.34 -15.71 10.28
N PRO A 210 8.04 -14.46 10.72
CA PRO A 210 7.11 -13.58 10.03
C PRO A 210 7.46 -13.39 8.54
N LEU A 211 6.45 -13.37 7.69
CA LEU A 211 6.64 -12.98 6.30
C LEU A 211 6.95 -11.49 6.18
N ASN A 212 7.81 -11.13 5.23
CA ASN A 212 8.08 -9.73 4.90
C ASN A 212 7.60 -9.36 3.49
N GLN A 213 7.43 -8.07 3.28
CA GLN A 213 6.88 -7.53 2.03
C GLN A 213 7.75 -7.84 0.81
N ARG A 214 9.08 -7.85 0.97
CA ARG A 214 10.02 -8.18 -0.12
C ARG A 214 9.83 -9.62 -0.57
N ARG A 215 9.71 -10.56 0.38
CA ARG A 215 9.49 -11.98 0.09
C ARG A 215 8.15 -12.21 -0.57
N LEU A 216 7.08 -11.57 -0.06
CA LEU A 216 5.76 -11.62 -0.69
C LEU A 216 5.81 -11.12 -2.14
N GLY A 217 6.42 -9.96 -2.39
CA GLY A 217 6.56 -9.42 -3.75
C GLY A 217 7.30 -10.35 -4.69
N TYR A 218 8.41 -10.95 -4.25
CA TYR A 218 9.17 -11.91 -5.03
C TYR A 218 8.36 -13.16 -5.40
N VAL A 219 7.72 -13.80 -4.41
CA VAL A 219 6.94 -15.01 -4.65
C VAL A 219 5.71 -14.69 -5.51
N PHE A 220 5.01 -13.59 -5.23
CA PHE A 220 3.85 -13.17 -6.03
C PHE A 220 4.22 -12.95 -7.51
N THR A 221 5.35 -12.33 -7.80
CA THR A 221 5.81 -12.13 -9.19
C THR A 221 6.03 -13.48 -9.90
N ARG A 222 6.60 -14.47 -9.22
CA ARG A 222 6.77 -15.82 -9.77
C ARG A 222 5.42 -16.52 -10.01
N LEU A 223 4.51 -16.43 -9.05
CA LEU A 223 3.17 -17.02 -9.17
C LEU A 223 2.38 -16.35 -10.30
N ALA A 224 2.47 -15.03 -10.43
CA ALA A 224 1.84 -14.30 -11.53
C ALA A 224 2.35 -14.78 -12.90
N ALA A 225 3.67 -14.96 -13.04
CA ALA A 225 4.25 -15.50 -14.28
C ALA A 225 3.79 -16.93 -14.56
N GLN A 226 3.70 -17.80 -13.53
CA GLN A 226 3.19 -19.17 -13.65
C GLN A 226 1.70 -19.21 -14.00
N ALA A 227 0.91 -18.27 -13.49
CA ALA A 227 -0.51 -18.07 -13.81
C ALA A 227 -0.72 -17.44 -15.21
N GLY A 228 0.34 -17.16 -15.98
CA GLY A 228 0.24 -16.56 -17.31
C GLY A 228 0.00 -15.06 -17.31
N LEU A 229 0.02 -14.39 -16.15
CA LEU A 229 -0.22 -12.96 -16.04
C LEU A 229 0.96 -12.15 -16.59
N ARG A 230 0.68 -11.23 -17.50
CA ARG A 230 1.68 -10.40 -18.16
C ARG A 230 1.51 -8.93 -17.75
N PRO A 231 2.62 -8.18 -17.59
CA PRO A 231 2.53 -6.73 -17.45
C PRO A 231 1.83 -6.11 -18.66
N LEU A 232 0.90 -5.18 -18.42
CA LEU A 232 0.28 -4.37 -19.47
C LEU A 232 1.23 -3.25 -19.94
N THR A 233 1.98 -2.69 -19.00
CA THR A 233 3.03 -1.70 -19.24
C THR A 233 4.13 -1.89 -18.18
N PRO A 234 5.33 -1.29 -18.31
CA PRO A 234 6.36 -1.36 -17.27
C PRO A 234 5.88 -0.88 -15.90
N ARG A 235 4.88 0.01 -15.86
CA ARG A 235 4.30 0.56 -14.62
C ARG A 235 2.98 -0.12 -14.20
N CYS A 236 2.31 -0.83 -15.11
CA CYS A 236 1.07 -1.56 -14.85
C CYS A 236 1.35 -3.07 -14.93
N ARG A 237 1.69 -3.66 -13.81
CA ARG A 237 2.05 -5.07 -13.68
C ARG A 237 1.37 -5.72 -12.48
N PRO A 238 1.17 -7.04 -12.47
CA PRO A 238 0.59 -7.74 -11.34
C PRO A 238 1.51 -7.61 -10.12
N VAL A 239 0.95 -7.12 -9.01
CA VAL A 239 1.61 -6.97 -7.71
C VAL A 239 0.62 -7.37 -6.61
N PRO A 240 1.05 -7.70 -5.38
CA PRO A 240 0.11 -8.06 -4.30
C PRO A 240 -0.99 -7.04 -4.05
N MET A 241 -0.71 -5.74 -4.27
CA MET A 241 -1.71 -4.67 -4.17
C MET A 241 -2.81 -4.76 -5.24
N SER A 242 -2.56 -5.43 -6.37
CA SER A 242 -3.55 -5.65 -7.43
C SER A 242 -4.78 -6.39 -6.93
N LEU A 243 -4.62 -7.33 -5.97
CA LEU A 243 -5.73 -8.05 -5.34
C LEU A 243 -6.72 -7.08 -4.65
N ARG A 244 -6.19 -6.11 -3.89
CA ARG A 244 -7.02 -5.09 -3.25
C ARG A 244 -7.68 -4.15 -4.26
N HIS A 245 -6.96 -3.77 -5.32
CA HIS A 245 -7.56 -2.94 -6.37
C HIS A 245 -8.69 -3.68 -7.08
N SER A 246 -8.49 -4.96 -7.40
CA SER A 246 -9.52 -5.80 -8.00
C SER A 246 -10.73 -6.00 -7.09
N PHE A 247 -10.51 -6.23 -5.79
CA PHE A 247 -11.59 -6.29 -4.80
C PHE A 247 -12.45 -5.02 -4.80
N ALA A 248 -11.79 -3.84 -4.71
CA ALA A 248 -12.52 -2.57 -4.68
C ALA A 248 -13.30 -2.32 -5.96
N VAL A 249 -12.70 -2.56 -7.12
CA VAL A 249 -13.36 -2.39 -8.43
C VAL A 249 -14.50 -3.40 -8.60
N ALA A 250 -14.30 -4.67 -8.26
CA ALA A 250 -15.34 -5.69 -8.37
C ALA A 250 -16.54 -5.38 -7.46
N THR A 251 -16.31 -4.86 -6.25
CA THR A 251 -17.37 -4.41 -5.35
C THR A 251 -18.17 -3.27 -5.97
N LEU A 252 -17.51 -2.26 -6.51
CA LEU A 252 -18.18 -1.14 -7.17
C LEU A 252 -18.96 -1.58 -8.41
N VAL A 253 -18.37 -2.44 -9.26
CA VAL A 253 -19.04 -3.01 -10.44
C VAL A 253 -20.30 -3.78 -10.04
N SER A 254 -20.22 -4.61 -8.98
CA SER A 254 -21.41 -5.33 -8.46
C SER A 254 -22.50 -4.34 -8.05
N TRP A 255 -22.19 -3.31 -7.27
CA TRP A 255 -23.18 -2.32 -6.85
C TRP A 255 -23.83 -1.58 -8.03
N TYR A 256 -23.03 -1.23 -9.05
CA TYR A 256 -23.59 -0.61 -10.26
C TYR A 256 -24.53 -1.56 -11.02
N ARG A 257 -24.17 -2.84 -11.16
CA ARG A 257 -24.98 -3.87 -11.85
C ARG A 257 -26.27 -4.17 -11.09
N ASP A 258 -26.19 -4.21 -9.76
CA ASP A 258 -27.33 -4.50 -8.88
C ASP A 258 -28.26 -3.28 -8.70
N GLY A 259 -27.94 -2.14 -9.33
CA GLY A 259 -28.75 -0.92 -9.26
C GLY A 259 -28.68 -0.18 -7.93
N GLU A 260 -27.69 -0.51 -7.10
CA GLU A 260 -27.51 0.09 -5.78
C GLU A 260 -27.07 1.57 -5.86
N ASP A 261 -27.36 2.32 -4.79
CA ASP A 261 -26.84 3.68 -4.63
C ASP A 261 -25.36 3.62 -4.25
N VAL A 262 -24.50 3.74 -5.28
CA VAL A 262 -23.04 3.65 -5.10
C VAL A 262 -22.51 4.80 -4.25
N ASP A 263 -23.07 6.02 -4.38
CA ASP A 263 -22.60 7.18 -3.62
C ASP A 263 -22.92 7.01 -2.12
N ALA A 264 -24.10 6.52 -1.78
CA ALA A 264 -24.46 6.20 -0.40
C ALA A 264 -23.62 5.07 0.20
N ARG A 265 -23.11 4.14 -0.62
CA ARG A 265 -22.29 3.00 -0.18
C ARG A 265 -20.77 3.26 -0.18
N MET A 266 -20.31 4.32 -0.85
CA MET A 266 -18.89 4.70 -0.90
C MET A 266 -18.23 4.82 0.49
N PRO A 267 -18.86 5.45 1.50
CA PRO A 267 -18.29 5.50 2.85
C PRO A 267 -18.08 4.13 3.48
N LEU A 268 -18.96 3.15 3.19
CA LEU A 268 -18.83 1.78 3.69
C LEU A 268 -17.58 1.11 3.09
N LEU A 269 -17.39 1.22 1.77
CA LEU A 269 -16.20 0.68 1.11
C LEU A 269 -14.93 1.38 1.60
N SER A 270 -14.97 2.70 1.77
CA SER A 270 -13.87 3.48 2.31
C SER A 270 -13.46 3.01 3.71
N THR A 271 -14.43 2.79 4.59
CA THR A 271 -14.23 2.27 5.95
C THR A 271 -13.68 0.85 5.92
N TRP A 272 -14.28 -0.03 5.11
CA TRP A 272 -13.81 -1.41 4.93
C TRP A 272 -12.36 -1.46 4.47
N LEU A 273 -12.02 -0.68 3.47
CA LEU A 273 -10.65 -0.57 2.97
C LEU A 273 -9.71 0.15 3.95
N GLY A 274 -10.21 0.90 4.92
CA GLY A 274 -9.41 1.71 5.85
C GLY A 274 -8.71 2.87 5.13
N HIS A 275 -9.41 3.58 4.27
CA HIS A 275 -8.97 4.85 3.70
C HIS A 275 -9.18 5.97 4.72
N VAL A 276 -8.19 6.85 4.84
CA VAL A 276 -8.29 8.05 5.69
C VAL A 276 -8.99 9.16 4.91
N ASP A 277 -8.73 9.24 3.61
CA ASP A 277 -9.33 10.19 2.69
C ASP A 277 -10.28 9.42 1.75
N PRO A 278 -11.58 9.77 1.69
CA PRO A 278 -12.54 9.19 0.75
C PRO A 278 -12.10 9.29 -0.71
N ALA A 279 -11.34 10.33 -1.08
CA ALA A 279 -10.79 10.50 -2.43
C ALA A 279 -9.96 9.29 -2.89
N ASP A 280 -9.32 8.57 -1.97
CA ASP A 280 -8.60 7.33 -2.27
C ASP A 280 -9.53 6.20 -2.75
N THR A 281 -10.82 6.23 -2.37
CA THR A 281 -11.85 5.27 -2.81
C THR A 281 -12.46 5.72 -4.13
N TYR A 282 -12.79 7.01 -4.28
CA TYR A 282 -13.31 7.57 -5.54
C TYR A 282 -12.34 7.41 -6.71
N TRP A 283 -11.02 7.35 -6.44
CA TRP A 283 -10.03 7.06 -7.46
C TRP A 283 -10.31 5.76 -8.24
N TYR A 284 -10.92 4.73 -7.61
CA TYR A 284 -11.24 3.48 -8.29
C TYR A 284 -12.25 3.66 -9.43
N ILE A 285 -13.18 4.60 -9.30
CA ILE A 285 -14.18 4.89 -10.34
C ILE A 285 -13.47 5.33 -11.63
N SER A 286 -12.51 6.26 -11.53
CA SER A 286 -11.77 6.76 -12.70
C SER A 286 -10.69 5.80 -13.20
N ALA A 287 -10.34 4.79 -12.41
CA ALA A 287 -9.23 3.88 -12.71
C ALA A 287 -9.65 2.63 -13.51
N SER A 288 -10.96 2.38 -13.68
CA SER A 288 -11.50 1.21 -14.38
C SER A 288 -12.35 1.62 -15.58
N PRO A 289 -11.98 1.21 -16.82
CA PRO A 289 -12.83 1.41 -17.99
C PRO A 289 -14.25 0.83 -17.85
N GLU A 290 -14.38 -0.31 -17.18
CA GLU A 290 -15.66 -0.96 -16.91
C GLU A 290 -16.55 -0.10 -16.01
N LEU A 291 -16.00 0.49 -14.94
CA LEU A 291 -16.74 1.40 -14.06
C LEU A 291 -17.14 2.69 -14.79
N MET A 292 -16.28 3.22 -15.65
CA MET A 292 -16.60 4.37 -16.48
C MET A 292 -17.74 4.06 -17.46
N ALA A 293 -17.76 2.88 -18.06
CA ALA A 293 -18.85 2.43 -18.93
C ALA A 293 -20.17 2.31 -18.14
N GLN A 294 -20.16 1.69 -16.97
CA GLN A 294 -21.34 1.57 -16.10
C GLN A 294 -21.88 2.95 -15.65
N ALA A 295 -20.97 3.88 -15.31
CA ALA A 295 -21.35 5.25 -14.98
C ALA A 295 -22.00 5.97 -16.18
N ALA A 296 -21.43 5.83 -17.37
CA ALA A 296 -21.97 6.40 -18.60
C ALA A 296 -23.37 5.85 -18.96
N GLU A 297 -23.56 4.52 -18.85
CA GLU A 297 -24.86 3.88 -19.03
C GLU A 297 -25.93 4.39 -18.03
N ARG A 298 -25.53 4.61 -16.78
CA ARG A 298 -26.42 5.15 -15.74
C ARG A 298 -26.79 6.60 -16.03
N MET A 299 -25.83 7.41 -16.47
CA MET A 299 -26.08 8.79 -16.91
C MET A 299 -27.03 8.82 -18.14
N ALA A 300 -26.81 7.98 -19.13
CA ALA A 300 -27.68 7.88 -20.30
C ALA A 300 -29.11 7.49 -19.91
N ARG A 301 -29.27 6.58 -18.95
CA ARG A 301 -30.61 6.21 -18.43
C ARG A 301 -31.28 7.34 -17.64
N ALA A 302 -30.52 8.14 -16.90
CA ALA A 302 -31.04 9.20 -16.05
C ALA A 302 -31.37 10.48 -16.83
N TYR A 303 -30.61 10.79 -17.87
CA TYR A 303 -30.69 12.06 -18.60
C TYR A 303 -31.08 11.92 -20.09
N GLY A 304 -31.27 10.68 -20.57
CA GLY A 304 -31.46 10.38 -22.00
C GLY A 304 -30.11 10.39 -22.76
N THR A 305 -30.04 9.66 -23.87
CA THR A 305 -28.95 9.84 -24.84
C THR A 305 -29.16 11.20 -25.53
N PRO A 306 -28.09 11.99 -25.75
CA PRO A 306 -28.22 13.15 -26.64
C PRO A 306 -28.71 12.61 -28.00
N GLU A 307 -29.95 12.99 -28.42
CA GLU A 307 -30.37 12.74 -29.76
C GLU A 307 -29.36 13.43 -30.68
N GLU A 308 -28.82 12.68 -31.64
CA GLU A 308 -28.08 13.25 -32.76
C GLU A 308 -29.03 14.23 -33.47
N THR A 309 -28.89 15.51 -33.16
CA THR A 309 -29.50 16.58 -33.93
C THR A 309 -28.79 16.61 -35.26
N SER A 310 -29.45 16.00 -36.24
CA SER A 310 -29.13 16.09 -37.67
C SER A 310 -29.21 17.53 -38.17
#